data_b8e4ca0f3d3eaf1bc87bf047efd35ef6
#
_entry.id   b8e4ca0f3d3eaf1bc87bf047efd35ef6
#
_cell.length_a   1.000
_cell.length_b   1.000
_cell.length_c   1.000
_cell.angle_alpha   90.00
_cell.angle_beta   90.00
_cell.angle_gamma   90.00
#
_symmetry.space_group_name_H-M   'P 1'
#
loop_
_entity.id
_entity.type
_entity.pdbx_description
1 polymer ?
#
loop_
_entity_poly.entity_id
_entity_poly.type
_entity_poly.pdbx_seq_one_letter_code
_entity_poly.pdbx_strand_id
1 'polypeptide(L)'
;MACFAWFVHHQRKLKLRAHLMQEAIRNHDFTFRLPTRGMLPGERAMQEALNQMSETIRQEINQNEVESWERLTRVLTHEMMNATAPITSISQSLLSRPEVKDTPLEDGIQAIFETSKHLSEFVASYRKMSQLEKPTLGEVALRPLLDDLSHTYPQLSWEMDVPFIKVQADAGMLRQVLMNMVKNATEANAKKMVIEVIDEKSGSLSRGVSEQVCLYVGNDGLPIPAEVRQSVFVPFFTTKRSGSGIGLSLSRRMMLQQGGMLELADQPRNGCRAGFMLTIRQIL
;
A
#
# COMPACT_ATOMS: atom_id res chain seq x y z
N MET A 1 7.56 -55.13 -12.94
CA MET A 1 7.33 -54.13 -14.00
C MET A 1 6.58 -52.90 -13.46
N ALA A 2 5.42 -53.02 -12.78
CA ALA A 2 4.61 -51.90 -12.29
C ALA A 2 5.37 -51.00 -11.26
N CYS A 3 6.10 -51.58 -10.30
CA CYS A 3 6.87 -50.83 -9.29
C CYS A 3 8.00 -49.99 -9.92
N PHE A 4 8.67 -50.53 -10.95
CA PHE A 4 9.73 -49.81 -11.64
C PHE A 4 9.17 -48.62 -12.46
N ALA A 5 8.06 -48.84 -13.16
CA ALA A 5 7.36 -47.77 -13.91
C ALA A 5 6.85 -46.66 -12.97
N TRP A 6 6.31 -47.02 -11.80
CA TRP A 6 5.90 -46.08 -10.76
C TRP A 6 7.08 -45.28 -10.24
N PHE A 7 8.21 -45.93 -9.92
CA PHE A 7 9.43 -45.28 -9.43
C PHE A 7 9.97 -44.27 -10.44
N VAL A 8 10.08 -44.64 -11.72
CA VAL A 8 10.54 -43.75 -12.79
C VAL A 8 9.60 -42.56 -12.97
N HIS A 9 8.30 -42.78 -12.95
CA HIS A 9 7.31 -41.70 -13.02
C HIS A 9 7.41 -40.73 -11.84
N HIS A 10 7.62 -41.27 -10.65
CA HIS A 10 7.77 -40.51 -9.42
C HIS A 10 9.03 -39.63 -9.42
N GLN A 11 10.19 -40.19 -9.85
CA GLN A 11 11.43 -39.46 -10.01
C GLN A 11 11.32 -38.30 -11.03
N ARG A 12 10.59 -38.52 -12.13
CA ARG A 12 10.33 -37.47 -13.12
C ARG A 12 9.52 -36.31 -12.54
N LYS A 13 8.49 -36.60 -11.73
CA LYS A 13 7.72 -35.57 -11.03
C LYS A 13 8.56 -34.75 -10.05
N LEU A 14 9.42 -35.39 -9.28
CA LEU A 14 10.33 -34.70 -8.34
C LEU A 14 11.29 -33.76 -9.10
N LYS A 15 11.88 -34.28 -10.20
CA LYS A 15 12.79 -33.46 -11.03
C LYS A 15 12.07 -32.25 -11.64
N LEU A 16 10.85 -32.41 -12.13
CA LEU A 16 10.06 -31.30 -12.67
C LEU A 16 9.75 -30.25 -11.62
N ARG A 17 9.37 -30.65 -10.40
CA ARG A 17 9.08 -29.73 -9.29
C ARG A 17 10.32 -28.96 -8.84
N ALA A 18 11.46 -29.65 -8.74
CA ALA A 18 12.73 -28.99 -8.44
C ALA A 18 13.07 -27.94 -9.51
N HIS A 19 12.87 -28.26 -10.79
CA HIS A 19 13.10 -27.34 -11.89
C HIS A 19 12.16 -26.12 -11.84
N LEU A 20 10.87 -26.32 -11.58
CA LEU A 20 9.90 -25.22 -11.44
C LEU A 20 10.29 -24.28 -10.29
N MET A 21 10.69 -24.85 -9.16
CA MET A 21 11.17 -24.04 -8.02
C MET A 21 12.44 -23.26 -8.36
N GLN A 22 13.39 -23.90 -9.07
CA GLN A 22 14.60 -23.25 -9.52
C GLN A 22 14.32 -22.11 -10.51
N GLU A 23 13.35 -22.28 -11.42
CA GLU A 23 12.91 -21.23 -12.33
C GLU A 23 12.21 -20.08 -11.59
N ALA A 24 11.34 -20.38 -10.64
CA ALA A 24 10.70 -19.37 -9.80
C ALA A 24 11.75 -18.52 -9.07
N ILE A 25 12.74 -19.15 -8.43
CA ILE A 25 13.84 -18.43 -7.75
C ILE A 25 14.64 -17.58 -8.74
N ARG A 26 14.97 -18.12 -9.92
CA ARG A 26 15.74 -17.40 -10.95
C ARG A 26 15.00 -16.18 -11.50
N ASN A 27 13.67 -16.28 -11.59
CA ASN A 27 12.81 -15.20 -12.03
C ASN A 27 12.37 -14.25 -10.89
N HIS A 28 12.92 -14.42 -9.68
CA HIS A 28 12.54 -13.68 -8.48
C HIS A 28 11.05 -13.80 -8.12
N ASP A 29 10.39 -14.89 -8.55
CA ASP A 29 9.01 -15.21 -8.18
C ASP A 29 8.96 -16.04 -6.90
N PHE A 30 9.04 -15.34 -5.77
CA PHE A 30 8.94 -15.96 -4.44
C PHE A 30 7.48 -16.17 -3.99
N THR A 31 6.49 -15.90 -4.85
CA THR A 31 5.09 -16.21 -4.60
C THR A 31 4.73 -17.64 -4.99
N PHE A 32 5.51 -18.23 -5.88
CA PHE A 32 5.31 -19.61 -6.32
C PHE A 32 5.36 -20.60 -5.16
N ARG A 33 4.38 -21.51 -5.11
CA ARG A 33 4.29 -22.57 -4.08
C ARG A 33 4.19 -23.93 -4.73
N LEU A 34 4.98 -24.86 -4.19
CA LEU A 34 4.89 -26.26 -4.59
C LEU A 34 3.69 -26.93 -3.90
N PRO A 35 2.87 -27.71 -4.66
CA PRO A 35 1.74 -28.42 -4.08
C PRO A 35 2.21 -29.54 -3.14
N THR A 36 1.59 -29.64 -1.95
CA THR A 36 1.96 -30.63 -0.92
C THR A 36 0.97 -31.79 -0.82
N ARG A 37 -0.14 -31.77 -1.58
CA ARG A 37 -1.17 -32.83 -1.55
C ARG A 37 -0.75 -34.06 -2.34
N GLY A 38 -1.09 -35.25 -1.82
CA GLY A 38 -0.87 -36.54 -2.51
C GLY A 38 0.58 -37.02 -2.51
N MET A 39 1.37 -36.64 -1.50
CA MET A 39 2.80 -36.96 -1.36
C MET A 39 3.07 -37.90 -0.19
N LEU A 40 4.19 -38.60 -0.29
CA LEU A 40 4.76 -39.32 0.85
C LEU A 40 5.16 -38.35 1.95
N PRO A 41 5.15 -38.76 3.24
CA PRO A 41 5.42 -37.86 4.36
C PRO A 41 6.76 -37.12 4.27
N GLY A 42 7.85 -37.82 3.85
CA GLY A 42 9.16 -37.20 3.69
C GLY A 42 9.23 -36.16 2.54
N GLU A 43 8.54 -36.41 1.43
CA GLU A 43 8.47 -35.47 0.32
C GLU A 43 7.66 -34.23 0.67
N ARG A 44 6.55 -34.42 1.41
CA ARG A 44 5.72 -33.34 1.90
C ARG A 44 6.54 -32.43 2.79
N ALA A 45 7.25 -32.97 3.77
CA ALA A 45 8.11 -32.22 4.68
C ALA A 45 9.17 -31.41 3.91
N MET A 46 9.80 -32.01 2.89
CA MET A 46 10.76 -31.31 2.06
C MET A 46 10.15 -30.16 1.26
N GLN A 47 8.95 -30.34 0.69
CA GLN A 47 8.29 -29.28 -0.08
C GLN A 47 7.73 -28.17 0.81
N GLU A 48 7.25 -28.50 2.00
CA GLU A 48 6.85 -27.52 3.01
C GLU A 48 8.06 -26.67 3.44
N ALA A 49 9.22 -27.29 3.65
CA ALA A 49 10.45 -26.58 3.95
C ALA A 49 10.89 -25.64 2.81
N LEU A 50 10.82 -26.07 1.54
CA LEU A 50 11.11 -25.23 0.38
C LEU A 50 10.13 -24.05 0.24
N ASN A 51 8.83 -24.28 0.45
CA ASN A 51 7.83 -23.22 0.46
C ASN A 51 8.08 -22.21 1.59
N GLN A 52 8.46 -22.68 2.78
CA GLN A 52 8.81 -21.85 3.91
C GLN A 52 10.08 -21.02 3.65
N MET A 53 11.11 -21.63 3.03
CA MET A 53 12.31 -20.90 2.60
C MET A 53 11.98 -19.78 1.61
N SER A 54 11.15 -20.04 0.61
CA SER A 54 10.71 -19.01 -0.34
C SER A 54 9.97 -17.87 0.36
N GLU A 55 9.13 -18.16 1.34
CA GLU A 55 8.45 -17.15 2.13
C GLU A 55 9.43 -16.31 2.95
N THR A 56 10.39 -16.97 3.62
CA THR A 56 11.43 -16.27 4.40
C THR A 56 12.28 -15.36 3.51
N ILE A 57 12.74 -15.86 2.35
CA ILE A 57 13.50 -15.06 1.39
C ILE A 57 12.71 -13.85 0.91
N ARG A 58 11.41 -14.03 0.60
CA ARG A 58 10.53 -12.94 0.21
C ARG A 58 10.42 -11.86 1.30
N GLN A 59 10.26 -12.30 2.55
CA GLN A 59 10.19 -11.39 3.69
C GLN A 59 11.50 -10.63 3.90
N GLU A 60 12.64 -11.31 3.81
CA GLU A 60 13.96 -10.68 3.93
C GLU A 60 14.24 -9.67 2.82
N ILE A 61 13.91 -10.01 1.56
CA ILE A 61 14.07 -9.08 0.43
C ILE A 61 13.23 -7.83 0.65
N ASN A 62 11.94 -8.01 0.97
CA ASN A 62 11.03 -6.88 1.24
C ASN A 62 11.53 -6.02 2.42
N GLN A 63 12.04 -6.66 3.48
CA GLN A 63 12.56 -5.93 4.63
C GLN A 63 13.84 -5.16 4.28
N ASN A 64 14.76 -5.77 3.54
CA ASN A 64 15.98 -5.11 3.08
C ASN A 64 15.69 -3.92 2.14
N GLU A 65 14.71 -4.06 1.24
CA GLU A 65 14.28 -2.95 0.38
C GLU A 65 13.71 -1.81 1.22
N VAL A 66 12.84 -2.11 2.20
CA VAL A 66 12.28 -1.11 3.09
C VAL A 66 13.38 -0.40 3.89
N GLU A 67 14.31 -1.14 4.50
CA GLU A 67 15.41 -0.56 5.29
C GLU A 67 16.37 0.28 4.42
N SER A 68 16.67 -0.16 3.22
CA SER A 68 17.50 0.60 2.27
C SER A 68 16.82 1.90 1.85
N TRP A 69 15.53 1.84 1.55
CA TRP A 69 14.72 3.02 1.27
C TRP A 69 14.67 3.99 2.47
N GLU A 70 14.49 3.47 3.67
CA GLU A 70 14.47 4.30 4.89
C GLU A 70 15.78 5.03 5.12
N ARG A 71 16.91 4.34 4.91
CA ARG A 71 18.24 4.93 5.06
C ARG A 71 18.48 6.03 4.03
N LEU A 72 18.23 5.74 2.75
CA LEU A 72 18.37 6.71 1.66
C LEU A 72 17.48 7.93 1.88
N THR A 73 16.24 7.70 2.25
CA THR A 73 15.26 8.75 2.52
C THR A 73 15.70 9.65 3.66
N ARG A 74 16.21 9.07 4.76
CA ARG A 74 16.66 9.85 5.92
C ARG A 74 17.82 10.78 5.55
N VAL A 75 18.78 10.30 4.79
CA VAL A 75 19.92 11.10 4.34
C VAL A 75 19.44 12.20 3.39
N LEU A 76 18.66 11.85 2.36
CA LEU A 76 18.17 12.81 1.37
C LEU A 76 17.31 13.91 2.00
N THR A 77 16.39 13.54 2.91
CA THR A 77 15.54 14.53 3.58
C THR A 77 16.35 15.50 4.46
N HIS A 78 17.35 15.00 5.15
CA HIS A 78 18.22 15.85 5.97
C HIS A 78 19.00 16.85 5.11
N GLU A 79 19.65 16.38 4.04
CA GLU A 79 20.41 17.24 3.13
C GLU A 79 19.51 18.26 2.39
N MET A 80 18.32 17.84 1.96
CA MET A 80 17.35 18.74 1.30
C MET A 80 16.84 19.81 2.26
N MET A 81 16.51 19.47 3.52
CA MET A 81 16.08 20.43 4.53
C MET A 81 17.20 21.46 4.82
N ASN A 82 18.44 20.99 4.95
CA ASN A 82 19.60 21.85 5.18
C ASN A 82 19.84 22.80 4.01
N ALA A 83 19.56 22.38 2.77
CA ALA A 83 19.70 23.23 1.59
C ALA A 83 18.55 24.23 1.41
N THR A 84 17.32 23.82 1.73
CA THR A 84 16.13 24.65 1.46
C THR A 84 15.82 25.66 2.58
N ALA A 85 16.10 25.33 3.84
CA ALA A 85 15.80 26.23 4.95
C ALA A 85 16.50 27.61 4.85
N PRO A 86 17.79 27.70 4.49
CA PRO A 86 18.42 28.98 4.27
C PRO A 86 17.80 29.78 3.11
N ILE A 87 17.45 29.11 2.01
CA ILE A 87 16.85 29.76 0.83
C ILE A 87 15.50 30.37 1.21
N THR A 88 14.66 29.62 1.92
CA THR A 88 13.37 30.12 2.41
C THR A 88 13.53 31.31 3.34
N SER A 89 14.48 31.22 4.30
CA SER A 89 14.73 32.28 5.27
C SER A 89 15.27 33.58 4.62
N ILE A 90 16.21 33.44 3.69
CA ILE A 90 16.79 34.59 2.97
C ILE A 90 15.74 35.25 2.09
N SER A 91 14.97 34.45 1.31
CA SER A 91 13.92 34.98 0.45
C SER A 91 12.84 35.70 1.25
N GLN A 92 12.41 35.15 2.39
CA GLN A 92 11.48 35.81 3.29
C GLN A 92 12.01 37.11 3.87
N SER A 93 13.30 37.12 4.28
CA SER A 93 13.96 38.31 4.76
C SER A 93 14.06 39.41 3.70
N LEU A 94 14.34 39.03 2.45
CA LEU A 94 14.39 39.99 1.32
C LEU A 94 13.01 40.57 1.03
N LEU A 95 11.95 39.77 1.00
CA LEU A 95 10.56 40.18 0.77
C LEU A 95 10.05 41.14 1.87
N SER A 96 10.62 41.07 3.09
CA SER A 96 10.26 41.99 4.17
C SER A 96 10.93 43.36 4.09
N ARG A 97 11.88 43.55 3.15
CA ARG A 97 12.60 44.82 2.98
C ARG A 97 11.82 45.82 2.15
N PRO A 98 11.67 47.09 2.60
CA PRO A 98 10.98 48.13 1.83
C PRO A 98 11.59 48.38 0.45
N GLU A 99 12.89 48.15 0.28
CA GLU A 99 13.64 48.40 -0.96
C GLU A 99 13.32 47.36 -2.04
N VAL A 100 12.71 46.21 -1.70
CA VAL A 100 12.31 45.13 -2.64
C VAL A 100 10.88 45.32 -3.02
N LYS A 101 10.05 45.86 -2.17
CA LYS A 101 8.62 46.02 -2.38
C LYS A 101 8.30 46.94 -3.57
N ASP A 102 7.35 46.51 -4.40
CA ASP A 102 6.92 47.22 -5.61
C ASP A 102 8.04 47.35 -6.67
N THR A 103 9.08 46.51 -6.62
CA THR A 103 10.15 46.46 -7.62
C THR A 103 10.03 45.22 -8.51
N PRO A 104 10.65 45.23 -9.72
CA PRO A 104 10.67 44.02 -10.57
C PRO A 104 11.37 42.80 -9.96
N LEU A 105 12.09 42.98 -8.84
CA LEU A 105 12.75 41.90 -8.09
C LEU A 105 11.80 41.18 -7.15
N GLU A 106 10.70 41.78 -6.75
CA GLU A 106 9.74 41.20 -5.81
C GLU A 106 9.15 39.90 -6.33
N ASP A 107 8.68 39.89 -7.56
CA ASP A 107 8.10 38.70 -8.20
C ASP A 107 9.09 37.52 -8.27
N GLY A 108 10.36 37.84 -8.60
CA GLY A 108 11.42 36.81 -8.64
C GLY A 108 11.74 36.24 -7.27
N ILE A 109 11.83 37.08 -6.24
CA ILE A 109 12.10 36.64 -4.88
C ILE A 109 10.89 35.88 -4.30
N GLN A 110 9.67 36.31 -4.62
CA GLN A 110 8.43 35.61 -4.25
C GLN A 110 8.41 34.20 -4.86
N ALA A 111 8.75 34.04 -6.14
CA ALA A 111 8.83 32.73 -6.78
C ALA A 111 9.88 31.82 -6.13
N ILE A 112 11.04 32.36 -5.73
CA ILE A 112 12.06 31.61 -4.99
C ILE A 112 11.54 31.16 -3.62
N PHE A 113 10.88 32.05 -2.89
CA PHE A 113 10.28 31.76 -1.59
C PHE A 113 9.23 30.65 -1.68
N GLU A 114 8.29 30.76 -2.62
CA GLU A 114 7.23 29.75 -2.82
C GLU A 114 7.80 28.40 -3.24
N THR A 115 8.77 28.40 -4.17
CA THR A 115 9.41 27.17 -4.62
C THR A 115 10.16 26.48 -3.48
N SER A 116 10.91 27.24 -2.68
CA SER A 116 11.64 26.73 -1.53
C SER A 116 10.70 26.22 -0.43
N LYS A 117 9.59 26.91 -0.19
CA LYS A 117 8.55 26.50 0.74
C LYS A 117 7.89 25.18 0.28
N HIS A 118 7.51 25.07 -0.99
CA HIS A 118 6.97 23.84 -1.56
C HIS A 118 7.95 22.66 -1.44
N LEU A 119 9.26 22.91 -1.68
CA LEU A 119 10.28 21.88 -1.52
C LEU A 119 10.43 21.44 -0.06
N SER A 120 10.34 22.36 0.89
CA SER A 120 10.37 22.03 2.32
C SER A 120 9.15 21.20 2.76
N GLU A 121 7.96 21.55 2.28
CA GLU A 121 6.74 20.78 2.51
C GLU A 121 6.81 19.39 1.88
N PHE A 122 7.36 19.27 0.68
CA PHE A 122 7.63 18.01 0.01
C PHE A 122 8.57 17.11 0.85
N VAL A 123 9.69 17.66 1.32
CA VAL A 123 10.69 16.96 2.15
C VAL A 123 10.09 16.52 3.49
N ALA A 124 9.30 17.37 4.14
CA ALA A 124 8.62 17.04 5.39
C ALA A 124 7.60 15.89 5.20
N SER A 125 6.90 15.90 4.08
CA SER A 125 5.95 14.86 3.70
C SER A 125 6.67 13.54 3.37
N TYR A 126 7.81 13.61 2.70
CA TYR A 126 8.65 12.46 2.42
C TYR A 126 9.24 11.84 3.70
N ARG A 127 9.64 12.67 4.66
CA ARG A 127 10.10 12.24 5.98
C ARG A 127 9.01 11.45 6.73
N LYS A 128 7.77 11.93 6.72
CA LYS A 128 6.62 11.20 7.31
C LYS A 128 6.44 9.82 6.69
N MET A 129 6.63 9.69 5.38
CA MET A 129 6.55 8.41 4.68
C MET A 129 7.70 7.47 5.10
N SER A 130 8.90 8.00 5.33
CA SER A 130 10.08 7.22 5.70
C SER A 130 10.11 6.80 7.17
N GLN A 131 9.51 7.56 8.07
CA GLN A 131 9.53 7.34 9.51
C GLN A 131 8.26 6.63 10.02
N LEU A 132 7.67 5.73 9.23
CA LEU A 132 6.61 4.88 9.74
C LEU A 132 7.15 4.02 10.89
N GLU A 133 6.55 4.16 12.05
CA GLU A 133 6.81 3.29 13.18
C GLU A 133 6.42 1.84 12.86
N LYS A 134 7.03 0.88 13.56
CA LYS A 134 6.61 -0.52 13.42
C LYS A 134 5.16 -0.65 13.90
N PRO A 135 4.29 -1.36 13.14
CA PRO A 135 2.89 -1.48 13.52
C PRO A 135 2.74 -2.25 14.85
N THR A 136 1.88 -1.74 15.71
CA THR A 136 1.44 -2.45 16.90
C THR A 136 0.17 -3.22 16.56
N LEU A 137 0.35 -4.48 16.13
CA LEU A 137 -0.78 -5.32 15.72
C LEU A 137 -1.65 -5.71 16.91
N GLY A 138 -2.94 -5.46 16.79
CA GLY A 138 -3.97 -5.83 17.77
C GLY A 138 -5.27 -6.22 17.08
N GLU A 139 -6.27 -6.61 17.88
CA GLU A 139 -7.62 -6.85 17.38
C GLU A 139 -8.33 -5.53 17.07
N VAL A 140 -8.74 -5.34 15.84
CA VAL A 140 -9.51 -4.18 15.40
C VAL A 140 -10.87 -4.62 14.87
N ALA A 141 -11.94 -4.13 15.50
CA ALA A 141 -13.29 -4.32 15.01
C ALA A 141 -13.54 -3.34 13.85
N LEU A 142 -13.77 -3.87 12.64
CA LEU A 142 -13.90 -3.03 11.43
C LEU A 142 -15.14 -2.14 11.49
N ARG A 143 -16.28 -2.67 11.90
CA ARG A 143 -17.55 -1.92 11.87
C ARG A 143 -17.50 -0.66 12.73
N PRO A 144 -17.08 -0.69 14.02
CA PRO A 144 -16.96 0.52 14.84
C PRO A 144 -15.98 1.56 14.27
N LEU A 145 -14.85 1.09 13.67
CA LEU A 145 -13.87 1.97 13.04
C LEU A 145 -14.49 2.74 11.85
N LEU A 146 -15.30 2.06 11.04
CA LEU A 146 -15.96 2.64 9.88
C LEU A 146 -17.12 3.57 10.27
N ASP A 147 -17.88 3.19 11.31
CA ASP A 147 -18.95 4.03 11.85
C ASP A 147 -18.38 5.37 12.36
N ASP A 148 -17.25 5.34 13.05
CA ASP A 148 -16.51 6.51 13.55
C ASP A 148 -16.04 7.44 12.39
N LEU A 149 -15.56 6.84 11.30
CA LEU A 149 -15.20 7.57 10.09
C LEU A 149 -16.40 8.20 9.42
N SER A 150 -17.54 7.51 9.37
CA SER A 150 -18.78 8.04 8.78
C SER A 150 -19.30 9.25 9.55
N HIS A 151 -19.19 9.24 10.87
CA HIS A 151 -19.53 10.40 11.71
C HIS A 151 -18.57 11.58 11.50
N THR A 152 -17.30 11.30 11.22
CA THR A 152 -16.29 12.35 10.96
C THR A 152 -16.52 13.06 9.63
N TYR A 153 -17.12 12.36 8.65
CA TYR A 153 -17.38 12.89 7.30
C TYR A 153 -18.86 12.82 6.94
N PRO A 154 -19.75 13.57 7.65
CA PRO A 154 -21.20 13.52 7.48
C PRO A 154 -21.68 14.06 6.12
N GLN A 155 -20.85 14.77 5.38
CA GLN A 155 -21.14 15.28 4.04
C GLN A 155 -21.17 14.19 2.95
N LEU A 156 -20.69 12.98 3.24
CA LEU A 156 -20.72 11.85 2.34
C LEU A 156 -21.85 10.90 2.72
N SER A 157 -22.54 10.36 1.73
CA SER A 157 -23.47 9.23 1.92
C SER A 157 -22.66 7.94 2.03
N TRP A 158 -22.89 7.14 3.06
CA TRP A 158 -22.15 5.91 3.33
C TRP A 158 -23.05 4.69 3.11
N GLU A 159 -22.61 3.81 2.23
CA GLU A 159 -23.18 2.47 2.05
C GLU A 159 -22.16 1.44 2.58
N MET A 160 -22.49 0.78 3.68
CA MET A 160 -21.56 -0.13 4.37
C MET A 160 -22.19 -1.52 4.53
N ASP A 161 -21.69 -2.47 3.73
CA ASP A 161 -21.98 -3.91 3.88
C ASP A 161 -20.76 -4.62 4.49
N VAL A 162 -20.57 -4.38 5.78
CA VAL A 162 -19.45 -4.90 6.56
C VAL A 162 -20.01 -5.61 7.79
N PRO A 163 -19.86 -6.93 7.89
CA PRO A 163 -20.29 -7.69 9.07
C PRO A 163 -19.43 -7.33 10.30
N PHE A 164 -19.89 -7.76 11.49
CA PHE A 164 -19.12 -7.58 12.72
C PHE A 164 -17.93 -8.56 12.75
N ILE A 165 -16.85 -8.18 12.09
CA ILE A 165 -15.61 -8.94 12.03
C ILE A 165 -14.48 -8.19 12.70
N LYS A 166 -13.51 -8.96 13.23
CA LYS A 166 -12.26 -8.46 13.79
C LYS A 166 -11.11 -8.81 12.85
N VAL A 167 -10.19 -7.88 12.70
CA VAL A 167 -8.96 -8.06 11.92
C VAL A 167 -7.74 -7.81 12.77
N GLN A 168 -6.62 -8.42 12.41
CA GLN A 168 -5.35 -8.17 13.04
C GLN A 168 -4.64 -7.02 12.33
N ALA A 169 -4.64 -5.85 12.96
CA ALA A 169 -4.09 -4.63 12.36
C ALA A 169 -3.61 -3.66 13.45
N ASP A 170 -2.84 -2.66 13.06
CA ASP A 170 -2.63 -1.46 13.86
C ASP A 170 -3.80 -0.51 13.60
N ALA A 171 -4.58 -0.23 14.65
CA ALA A 171 -5.80 0.57 14.56
C ALA A 171 -5.53 2.00 14.03
N GLY A 172 -4.40 2.61 14.43
CA GLY A 172 -4.00 3.94 13.99
C GLY A 172 -3.64 3.97 12.51
N MET A 173 -2.83 3.01 12.06
CA MET A 173 -2.45 2.89 10.65
C MET A 173 -3.66 2.56 9.77
N LEU A 174 -4.52 1.62 10.19
CA LEU A 174 -5.71 1.26 9.42
C LEU A 174 -6.68 2.46 9.31
N ARG A 175 -6.90 3.20 10.42
CA ARG A 175 -7.66 4.45 10.40
C ARG A 175 -7.06 5.45 9.41
N GLN A 176 -5.74 5.64 9.42
CA GLN A 176 -5.05 6.56 8.52
C GLN A 176 -5.19 6.18 7.05
N VAL A 177 -5.11 4.88 6.73
CA VAL A 177 -5.35 4.35 5.38
C VAL A 177 -6.76 4.70 4.91
N LEU A 178 -7.77 4.41 5.71
CA LEU A 178 -9.17 4.69 5.39
C LEU A 178 -9.43 6.19 5.27
N MET A 179 -8.89 7.01 6.17
CA MET A 179 -8.98 8.48 6.08
C MET A 179 -8.38 9.03 4.79
N ASN A 180 -7.25 8.49 4.34
CA ASN A 180 -6.66 8.88 3.06
C ASN A 180 -7.57 8.57 1.88
N MET A 181 -8.30 7.45 1.92
CA MET A 181 -9.28 7.11 0.89
C MET A 181 -10.47 8.05 0.89
N VAL A 182 -11.01 8.34 2.08
CA VAL A 182 -12.12 9.30 2.23
C VAL A 182 -11.70 10.70 1.76
N LYS A 183 -10.50 11.14 2.13
CA LYS A 183 -9.94 12.41 1.67
C LYS A 183 -9.82 12.44 0.15
N ASN A 184 -9.28 11.38 -0.46
CA ASN A 184 -9.17 11.28 -1.92
C ASN A 184 -10.53 11.31 -2.61
N ALA A 185 -11.54 10.65 -2.05
CA ALA A 185 -12.92 10.69 -2.53
C ALA A 185 -13.50 12.10 -2.46
N THR A 186 -13.35 12.78 -1.31
CA THR A 186 -13.82 14.17 -1.13
C THR A 186 -13.14 15.13 -2.14
N GLU A 187 -11.84 15.01 -2.34
CA GLU A 187 -11.09 15.80 -3.31
C GLU A 187 -11.45 15.46 -4.77
N ALA A 188 -11.98 14.26 -5.02
CA ALA A 188 -12.55 13.86 -6.32
C ALA A 188 -14.04 14.27 -6.46
N ASN A 189 -14.58 15.10 -5.56
CA ASN A 189 -15.98 15.54 -5.52
C ASN A 189 -16.98 14.39 -5.36
N ALA A 190 -16.62 13.32 -4.68
CA ALA A 190 -17.53 12.23 -4.35
C ALA A 190 -18.66 12.72 -3.43
N LYS A 191 -19.83 12.11 -3.59
CA LYS A 191 -20.98 12.27 -2.71
C LYS A 191 -21.29 11.00 -1.95
N LYS A 192 -20.77 9.87 -2.42
CA LYS A 192 -21.03 8.54 -1.89
C LYS A 192 -19.73 7.76 -1.68
N MET A 193 -19.66 7.07 -0.53
CA MET A 193 -18.67 6.05 -0.21
C MET A 193 -19.36 4.70 -0.09
N VAL A 194 -18.78 3.67 -0.69
CA VAL A 194 -19.22 2.28 -0.59
C VAL A 194 -18.12 1.47 0.06
N ILE A 195 -18.45 0.75 1.12
CA ILE A 195 -17.52 -0.16 1.78
C ILE A 195 -18.20 -1.51 1.94
N GLU A 196 -17.59 -2.54 1.38
CA GLU A 196 -18.12 -3.91 1.43
C GLU A 196 -17.01 -4.93 1.67
N VAL A 197 -17.33 -5.99 2.39
CA VAL A 197 -16.45 -7.16 2.50
C VAL A 197 -16.71 -8.06 1.31
N ILE A 198 -15.65 -8.36 0.56
CA ILE A 198 -15.73 -9.27 -0.56
C ILE A 198 -15.30 -10.66 -0.09
N ASP A 199 -16.25 -11.59 -0.11
CA ASP A 199 -15.94 -13.02 0.05
C ASP A 199 -15.28 -13.54 -1.22
N GLU A 200 -14.01 -13.89 -1.18
CA GLU A 200 -13.30 -14.53 -2.30
C GLU A 200 -13.81 -15.97 -2.63
N LYS A 201 -14.96 -16.36 -2.10
CA LYS A 201 -15.55 -17.70 -2.33
C LYS A 201 -15.99 -17.95 -3.77
N SER A 202 -15.89 -16.99 -4.69
CA SER A 202 -16.37 -17.13 -6.08
C SER A 202 -15.38 -17.73 -7.09
N GLY A 203 -14.16 -18.12 -6.73
CA GLY A 203 -13.20 -18.54 -7.76
C GLY A 203 -12.18 -19.63 -7.40
N SER A 204 -12.06 -20.06 -6.17
CA SER A 204 -11.05 -21.06 -5.79
C SER A 204 -11.65 -22.19 -4.96
N LEU A 205 -11.48 -23.43 -5.44
CA LEU A 205 -11.84 -24.72 -4.79
C LEU A 205 -11.00 -25.01 -3.53
N SER A 206 -10.71 -24.04 -2.70
CA SER A 206 -10.02 -24.22 -1.44
C SER A 206 -11.01 -24.06 -0.29
N ARG A 207 -11.54 -25.17 0.22
CA ARG A 207 -12.22 -25.28 1.52
C ARG A 207 -11.18 -25.09 2.65
N GLY A 208 -10.64 -23.87 2.79
CA GLY A 208 -9.89 -23.43 3.94
C GLY A 208 -10.49 -22.10 4.37
N VAL A 209 -10.74 -21.93 5.66
CA VAL A 209 -11.16 -20.65 6.22
C VAL A 209 -10.14 -19.61 5.75
N SER A 210 -10.56 -18.58 5.02
CA SER A 210 -9.66 -17.54 4.56
C SER A 210 -9.15 -16.79 5.79
N GLU A 211 -7.84 -16.83 6.04
CA GLU A 211 -7.22 -16.05 7.12
C GLU A 211 -7.20 -14.55 6.78
N GLN A 212 -7.82 -14.13 5.68
CA GLN A 212 -7.78 -12.77 5.17
C GLN A 212 -9.19 -12.27 4.83
N VAL A 213 -9.44 -11.02 5.15
CA VAL A 213 -10.61 -10.25 4.74
C VAL A 213 -10.21 -9.34 3.59
N CYS A 214 -10.99 -9.35 2.53
CA CYS A 214 -10.87 -8.40 1.43
C CYS A 214 -11.96 -7.34 1.56
N LEU A 215 -11.56 -6.09 1.83
CA LEU A 215 -12.44 -4.94 1.97
C LEU A 215 -12.37 -4.09 0.71
N TYR A 216 -13.50 -3.94 0.01
CA TYR A 216 -13.63 -2.97 -1.07
C TYR A 216 -14.00 -1.61 -0.49
N VAL A 217 -13.31 -0.56 -0.96
CA VAL A 217 -13.59 0.84 -0.61
C VAL A 217 -13.72 1.62 -1.91
N GLY A 218 -14.93 2.03 -2.24
CA GLY A 218 -15.23 2.74 -3.49
C GLY A 218 -15.91 4.08 -3.27
N ASN A 219 -15.88 4.92 -4.30
CA ASN A 219 -16.58 6.22 -4.32
C ASN A 219 -17.08 6.56 -5.73
N ASP A 220 -18.06 7.47 -5.80
CA ASP A 220 -18.70 7.96 -7.03
C ASP A 220 -18.06 9.23 -7.59
N GLY A 221 -16.92 9.68 -7.06
CA GLY A 221 -16.20 10.86 -7.51
C GLY A 221 -15.61 10.72 -8.92
N LEU A 222 -14.73 11.64 -9.30
CA LEU A 222 -14.04 11.59 -10.58
C LEU A 222 -13.27 10.26 -10.71
N PRO A 223 -13.40 9.55 -11.86
CA PRO A 223 -12.71 8.29 -12.08
C PRO A 223 -11.19 8.50 -12.18
N ILE A 224 -10.44 7.44 -11.85
CA ILE A 224 -8.99 7.42 -12.05
C ILE A 224 -8.73 7.09 -13.53
N PRO A 225 -8.12 8.02 -14.32
CA PRO A 225 -7.82 7.79 -15.73
C PRO A 225 -6.96 6.54 -15.94
N ALA A 226 -7.18 5.82 -17.05
CA ALA A 226 -6.49 4.56 -17.33
C ALA A 226 -4.96 4.74 -17.38
N GLU A 227 -4.50 5.88 -17.92
CA GLU A 227 -3.09 6.20 -18.12
C GLU A 227 -2.32 6.33 -16.80
N VAL A 228 -3.01 6.70 -15.71
CA VAL A 228 -2.37 6.94 -14.41
C VAL A 228 -2.57 5.79 -13.43
N ARG A 229 -3.37 4.77 -13.76
CA ARG A 229 -3.70 3.66 -12.84
C ARG A 229 -2.46 2.94 -12.29
N GLN A 230 -1.43 2.75 -13.10
CA GLN A 230 -0.17 2.12 -12.67
C GLN A 230 0.67 3.03 -11.77
N SER A 231 0.46 4.34 -11.83
CA SER A 231 1.26 5.34 -11.13
C SER A 231 0.63 5.85 -9.84
N VAL A 232 -0.63 5.51 -9.53
CA VAL A 232 -1.35 6.06 -8.35
C VAL A 232 -0.68 5.73 -7.00
N PHE A 233 0.10 4.65 -6.94
CA PHE A 233 0.87 4.27 -5.75
C PHE A 233 2.33 4.70 -5.80
N VAL A 234 2.78 5.34 -6.89
CA VAL A 234 4.13 5.89 -6.97
C VAL A 234 4.21 7.11 -6.06
N PRO A 235 5.17 7.18 -5.13
CA PRO A 235 5.34 8.33 -4.27
C PRO A 235 5.47 9.62 -5.07
N PHE A 236 4.81 10.69 -4.60
CA PHE A 236 4.78 12.03 -5.22
C PHE A 236 4.03 12.14 -6.54
N PHE A 237 3.52 11.06 -7.06
CA PHE A 237 2.65 11.10 -8.22
C PHE A 237 1.30 11.72 -7.83
N THR A 238 0.93 12.80 -8.50
CA THR A 238 -0.36 13.46 -8.28
C THR A 238 -0.85 14.12 -9.58
N THR A 239 -2.14 14.06 -9.81
CA THR A 239 -2.84 14.80 -10.86
C THR A 239 -3.47 16.10 -10.34
N LYS A 240 -3.33 16.38 -9.04
CA LYS A 240 -3.93 17.52 -8.34
C LYS A 240 -2.93 18.65 -8.16
N ARG A 241 -3.35 19.90 -8.34
CA ARG A 241 -2.48 21.09 -8.19
C ARG A 241 -1.89 21.25 -6.79
N SER A 242 -2.64 20.87 -5.74
CA SER A 242 -2.22 21.00 -4.32
C SER A 242 -1.98 19.67 -3.61
N GLY A 243 -1.93 18.56 -4.34
CA GLY A 243 -1.74 17.23 -3.77
C GLY A 243 -0.26 16.91 -3.57
N SER A 244 0.12 16.40 -2.40
CA SER A 244 1.50 15.93 -2.13
C SER A 244 1.86 14.64 -2.87
N GLY A 245 0.88 13.90 -3.42
CA GLY A 245 1.09 12.61 -4.08
C GLY A 245 1.57 11.48 -3.15
N ILE A 246 1.45 11.64 -1.83
CA ILE A 246 1.98 10.69 -0.84
C ILE A 246 0.90 9.80 -0.25
N GLY A 247 -0.34 10.26 -0.20
CA GLY A 247 -1.42 9.57 0.53
C GLY A 247 -1.56 8.09 0.17
N LEU A 248 -1.69 7.75 -1.11
CA LEU A 248 -1.88 6.36 -1.55
C LEU A 248 -0.62 5.51 -1.40
N SER A 249 0.56 6.05 -1.69
CA SER A 249 1.83 5.34 -1.51
C SER A 249 2.10 5.05 -0.03
N LEU A 250 1.81 6.00 0.85
CA LEU A 250 1.89 5.84 2.31
C LEU A 250 0.88 4.80 2.81
N SER A 251 -0.37 4.87 2.34
CA SER A 251 -1.41 3.89 2.68
C SER A 251 -1.01 2.48 2.28
N ARG A 252 -0.47 2.30 1.06
CA ARG A 252 0.03 1.00 0.60
C ARG A 252 1.16 0.48 1.49
N ARG A 253 2.09 1.34 1.87
CA ARG A 253 3.20 0.98 2.76
C ARG A 253 2.70 0.59 4.16
N MET A 254 1.75 1.34 4.74
CA MET A 254 1.13 0.99 6.02
C MET A 254 0.44 -0.37 5.96
N MET A 255 -0.26 -0.69 4.88
CA MET A 255 -0.89 -2.00 4.70
C MET A 255 0.16 -3.11 4.59
N LEU A 256 1.22 -2.94 3.79
CA LEU A 256 2.30 -3.91 3.64
C LEU A 256 3.03 -4.18 4.96
N GLN A 257 3.30 -3.16 5.77
CA GLN A 257 3.95 -3.33 7.08
C GLN A 257 3.09 -4.16 8.06
N GLN A 258 1.78 -4.14 7.91
CA GLN A 258 0.84 -4.93 8.71
C GLN A 258 0.59 -6.34 8.12
N GLY A 259 1.29 -6.73 7.05
CA GLY A 259 1.08 -7.99 6.34
C GLY A 259 -0.18 -8.02 5.48
N GLY A 260 -0.80 -6.86 5.25
CA GLY A 260 -1.93 -6.65 4.35
C GLY A 260 -1.50 -6.12 2.97
N MET A 261 -2.49 -5.77 2.14
CA MET A 261 -2.26 -5.23 0.80
C MET A 261 -3.26 -4.12 0.50
N LEU A 262 -2.86 -3.16 -0.32
CA LEU A 262 -3.71 -2.12 -0.89
C LEU A 262 -3.49 -2.06 -2.38
N GLU A 263 -4.57 -2.26 -3.14
CA GLU A 263 -4.55 -2.28 -4.59
C GLU A 263 -5.71 -1.44 -5.16
N LEU A 264 -5.58 -1.03 -6.41
CA LEU A 264 -6.66 -0.41 -7.15
C LEU A 264 -7.59 -1.51 -7.68
N ALA A 265 -8.89 -1.39 -7.44
CA ALA A 265 -9.86 -2.33 -7.98
C ALA A 265 -9.83 -2.31 -9.52
N ASP A 266 -9.83 -3.47 -10.16
CA ASP A 266 -9.83 -3.58 -11.63
C ASP A 266 -11.06 -2.91 -12.22
N GLN A 267 -12.21 -3.14 -11.63
CA GLN A 267 -13.48 -2.51 -11.98
C GLN A 267 -14.16 -1.95 -10.73
N PRO A 268 -14.62 -0.69 -10.76
CA PRO A 268 -15.46 -0.14 -9.71
C PRO A 268 -16.80 -0.89 -9.61
N ARG A 269 -17.37 -0.97 -8.39
CA ARG A 269 -18.61 -1.70 -8.08
C ARG A 269 -19.66 -0.74 -7.51
N ASN A 270 -20.90 -1.17 -7.48
CA ASN A 270 -22.02 -0.51 -6.79
C ASN A 270 -22.19 0.98 -7.18
N GLY A 271 -22.04 1.29 -8.48
CA GLY A 271 -22.14 2.65 -8.99
C GLY A 271 -20.97 3.57 -8.65
N CYS A 272 -19.89 3.03 -8.05
CA CYS A 272 -18.66 3.75 -7.86
C CYS A 272 -17.93 4.01 -9.19
N ARG A 273 -17.06 5.02 -9.22
CA ARG A 273 -16.18 5.35 -10.35
C ARG A 273 -14.71 5.14 -10.04
N ALA A 274 -14.37 5.07 -8.76
CA ALA A 274 -13.06 4.67 -8.27
C ALA A 274 -13.24 3.67 -7.13
N GLY A 275 -12.34 2.69 -7.01
CA GLY A 275 -12.39 1.68 -5.96
C GLY A 275 -11.02 1.13 -5.64
N PHE A 276 -10.84 0.72 -4.39
CA PHE A 276 -9.63 0.14 -3.85
C PHE A 276 -9.97 -1.16 -3.12
N MET A 277 -9.02 -2.09 -3.13
CA MET A 277 -9.07 -3.36 -2.44
C MET A 277 -8.06 -3.35 -1.30
N LEU A 278 -8.52 -3.59 -0.08
CA LEU A 278 -7.68 -3.77 1.10
C LEU A 278 -7.77 -5.22 1.54
N THR A 279 -6.62 -5.90 1.58
CA THR A 279 -6.52 -7.24 2.15
C THR A 279 -5.92 -7.16 3.54
N ILE A 280 -6.60 -7.71 4.54
CA ILE A 280 -6.22 -7.63 5.95
C ILE A 280 -6.36 -9.02 6.57
N ARG A 281 -5.47 -9.38 7.50
CA ARG A 281 -5.55 -10.67 8.20
C ARG A 281 -6.78 -10.69 9.12
N GLN A 282 -7.61 -11.73 8.98
CA GLN A 282 -8.77 -11.95 9.83
C GLN A 282 -8.37 -12.62 11.14
N ILE A 283 -9.03 -12.26 12.24
CA ILE A 283 -8.99 -12.99 13.49
C ILE A 283 -10.23 -13.88 13.51
N LEU A 284 -10.00 -15.18 13.62
CA LEU A 284 -11.03 -16.22 13.66
C LEU A 284 -11.62 -16.36 15.05
#